data_88a3a1a722c0b63cbb5a837f607d56c3
#
_entry.id   88a3a1a722c0b63cbb5a837f607d56c3
#
_cell.length_a   1.000
_cell.length_b   1.000
_cell.length_c   1.000
_cell.angle_alpha   90.00
_cell.angle_beta   90.00
_cell.angle_gamma   90.00
#
_symmetry.space_group_name_H-M   'P 1'
#
loop_
_entity.id
_entity.type
_entity.pdbx_description
1 polymer ?
#
loop_
_entity_poly.entity_id
_entity_poly.type
_entity_poly.pdbx_seq_one_letter_code
_entity_poly.pdbx_strand_id
1 'polypeptide(L)'
;MAGRDRMDCKGKETRAIELGEESELNLKGNTIHFDGFFSMANHDQARDKEHTQVLVSKGELDLYPWINTMEREKGLKEVLAIMDGCMEGHECVVRFFCLGPKQSKFSILALQLTDSFYVAHSEDLLYRAGYEEFKRLNGSDDFFYFIHSSGELMGDPPVTKNLDDRRIYIDLQEGRVLSVNNQYAGNSLGLKKLALRLGIYKANNEDWLTEHYFIMGVHPKGKNRTSFFCGAFPSACGKTSTAMLPGQTIVGDDIAYLRVWQDGYAHAVNIERGIFGIIKDVNAKDDPVIFEALTTPRETIFSNVLIADGVPYWIGDGRIAPNEGINYSGKWFKGKKDINGEKIPIAHPNARYTIRIEELNNVDPNLHNPDGVPVHGILYGGRDSDTMPPIIESLDWEHGVFLGASIESETTSATLGAEGVRMQQPMANLDFMVVPLGKYIENHKKFGNRLKKSPKVFATNYFLKSKEGKYLNGILDKLCWLLWAEGRTQKEFDAIKTPIGMIPKYKDLKNLFKEYLKKDYSEIDYTEQFTIRIEKLLAKLDRIEKMYNKEKNIPDFFWNILSQQRVNLKELERKFNKQEISPWEII
;
A
#
# COMPACT_ATOMS: atom_id res chain seq x y z
N MET A 1 -26.87 5.34 23.58
CA MET A 1 -26.94 4.47 24.77
C MET A 1 -25.67 3.66 24.80
N ALA A 2 -24.82 3.88 25.77
CA ALA A 2 -23.66 3.02 25.95
C ALA A 2 -24.14 1.67 26.48
N GLY A 3 -24.23 0.69 25.63
CA GLY A 3 -24.48 -0.68 26.00
C GLY A 3 -23.28 -1.21 26.76
N ARG A 4 -23.46 -1.64 28.00
CA ARG A 4 -22.44 -2.39 28.73
C ARG A 4 -22.80 -3.85 28.56
N ASP A 5 -22.19 -4.50 27.61
CA ASP A 5 -22.30 -5.95 27.48
C ASP A 5 -21.22 -6.62 28.33
N ARG A 6 -21.65 -7.58 29.14
CA ARG A 6 -20.74 -8.45 29.89
C ARG A 6 -20.35 -9.61 28.99
N MET A 7 -19.07 -9.75 28.71
CA MET A 7 -18.51 -10.99 28.17
C MET A 7 -17.95 -11.82 29.32
N ASP A 8 -18.43 -13.03 29.45
CA ASP A 8 -17.99 -13.97 30.48
C ASP A 8 -16.92 -14.90 29.88
N CYS A 9 -15.67 -14.63 30.24
CA CYS A 9 -14.57 -15.52 29.93
C CYS A 9 -14.20 -16.31 31.20
N LYS A 10 -14.57 -17.59 31.26
CA LYS A 10 -14.28 -18.52 32.37
C LYS A 10 -14.80 -18.07 33.74
N GLY A 11 -16.00 -17.52 33.81
CA GLY A 11 -16.61 -17.12 35.09
C GLY A 11 -16.06 -15.86 35.72
N LYS A 12 -15.22 -15.09 34.99
CA LYS A 12 -14.82 -13.75 35.37
C LYS A 12 -15.40 -12.70 34.45
N GLU A 13 -15.84 -11.60 35.01
CA GLU A 13 -16.49 -10.52 34.26
C GLU A 13 -15.45 -9.75 33.42
N THR A 14 -15.62 -9.77 32.11
CA THR A 14 -14.97 -8.84 31.19
C THR A 14 -15.95 -7.74 30.84
N ARG A 15 -15.56 -6.49 31.04
CA ARG A 15 -16.41 -5.33 30.77
C ARG A 15 -16.12 -4.81 29.38
N ALA A 16 -17.04 -4.99 28.44
CA ALA A 16 -16.98 -4.37 27.14
C ALA A 16 -17.49 -2.91 27.21
N ILE A 17 -16.73 -1.99 26.64
CA ILE A 17 -17.12 -0.59 26.49
C ILE A 17 -17.29 -0.36 24.98
N GLU A 18 -18.53 -0.09 24.58
CA GLU A 18 -18.85 0.34 23.22
C GLU A 18 -18.53 1.85 23.11
N LEU A 19 -17.62 2.21 22.21
CA LEU A 19 -17.35 3.58 21.83
C LEU A 19 -18.15 3.87 20.55
N GLY A 20 -19.23 4.60 20.66
CA GLY A 20 -20.01 5.07 19.51
C GLY A 20 -19.29 6.18 18.72
N GLU A 21 -19.89 6.62 17.62
CA GLU A 21 -19.34 7.72 16.81
C GLU A 21 -19.10 9.01 17.60
N GLU A 22 -19.98 9.30 18.54
CA GLU A 22 -19.89 10.50 19.41
C GLU A 22 -18.77 10.40 20.45
N SER A 23 -18.27 9.19 20.69
CA SER A 23 -17.17 8.91 21.61
C SER A 23 -15.90 8.43 20.92
N GLU A 24 -15.69 8.82 19.66
CA GLU A 24 -14.37 8.70 19.04
C GLU A 24 -13.33 9.27 20.01
N LEU A 25 -12.25 8.51 20.24
CA LEU A 25 -11.14 8.98 21.05
C LEU A 25 -10.56 10.25 20.41
N ASN A 26 -11.06 11.37 20.82
CA ASN A 26 -10.65 12.67 20.30
C ASN A 26 -9.53 13.23 21.17
N LEU A 27 -8.34 12.66 21.00
CA LEU A 27 -7.13 13.17 21.62
C LEU A 27 -6.63 14.35 20.79
N LYS A 28 -6.67 15.53 21.38
CA LYS A 28 -6.11 16.73 20.76
C LYS A 28 -4.60 16.74 20.97
N GLY A 29 -3.86 16.69 19.88
CA GLY A 29 -2.40 16.78 19.88
C GLY A 29 -1.72 15.44 19.58
N ASN A 30 -0.41 15.41 19.75
CA ASN A 30 0.40 14.24 19.42
C ASN A 30 0.28 13.16 20.49
N THR A 31 0.03 11.94 20.06
CA THR A 31 0.10 10.74 20.90
C THR A 31 1.39 9.98 20.59
N ILE A 32 2.14 9.63 21.63
CA ILE A 32 3.40 8.92 21.50
C ILE A 32 3.22 7.49 21.99
N HIS A 33 3.63 6.56 21.18
CA HIS A 33 3.66 5.15 21.53
C HIS A 33 5.08 4.59 21.40
N PHE A 34 5.53 3.87 22.43
CA PHE A 34 6.78 3.12 22.41
C PHE A 34 6.46 1.63 22.47
N ASP A 35 6.80 0.96 21.44
CA ASP A 35 6.67 -0.49 21.30
C ASP A 35 8.04 -1.12 21.56
N GLY A 36 8.37 -1.24 22.85
CA GLY A 36 9.74 -1.49 23.31
C GLY A 36 10.38 -2.77 22.81
N PHE A 37 9.66 -3.89 22.81
CA PHE A 37 10.20 -5.19 22.41
C PHE A 37 10.17 -5.37 20.89
N PHE A 38 9.11 -4.93 20.26
CA PHE A 38 8.88 -5.11 18.83
C PHE A 38 9.81 -4.27 17.97
N SER A 39 10.21 -3.11 18.50
CA SER A 39 11.15 -2.22 17.82
C SER A 39 12.58 -2.77 17.80
N MET A 40 12.91 -3.69 18.69
CA MET A 40 14.23 -4.33 18.74
C MET A 40 14.37 -5.48 17.74
N ALA A 41 13.27 -6.07 17.29
CA ALA A 41 13.29 -7.05 16.22
C ALA A 41 13.42 -6.32 14.87
N ASN A 42 14.45 -6.63 14.10
CA ASN A 42 14.67 -6.10 12.74
C ASN A 42 13.63 -6.58 11.71
N HIS A 43 12.38 -6.80 12.12
CA HIS A 43 11.33 -7.34 11.28
C HIS A 43 10.45 -6.24 10.73
N ASP A 44 10.05 -6.38 9.48
CA ASP A 44 8.92 -5.64 8.93
C ASP A 44 7.64 -6.13 9.62
N GLN A 45 7.31 -5.47 10.71
CA GLN A 45 6.19 -5.83 11.59
C GLN A 45 4.84 -5.75 10.85
N ALA A 46 4.73 -4.88 9.86
CA ALA A 46 3.54 -4.82 9.00
C ALA A 46 3.33 -6.14 8.25
N ARG A 47 4.38 -6.90 8.05
CA ARG A 47 4.35 -8.17 7.33
C ARG A 47 4.43 -9.39 8.23
N ASP A 48 5.09 -9.32 9.38
CA ASP A 48 5.31 -10.42 10.35
C ASP A 48 4.99 -11.82 9.79
N LYS A 49 5.72 -12.20 8.74
CA LYS A 49 5.42 -13.40 7.94
C LYS A 49 5.49 -14.66 8.78
N GLU A 50 6.40 -14.70 9.74
CA GLU A 50 6.65 -15.85 10.58
C GLU A 50 5.42 -16.25 11.42
N HIS A 51 4.72 -15.24 11.97
CA HIS A 51 3.59 -15.46 12.89
C HIS A 51 2.22 -15.20 12.24
N THR A 52 2.22 -14.87 10.95
CA THR A 52 0.98 -14.66 10.20
C THR A 52 0.63 -15.90 9.39
N GLN A 53 -0.57 -16.45 9.62
CA GLN A 53 -1.11 -17.59 8.89
C GLN A 53 -2.45 -17.25 8.25
N VAL A 54 -2.66 -17.65 7.02
CA VAL A 54 -3.97 -17.66 6.39
C VAL A 54 -4.57 -19.05 6.57
N LEU A 55 -5.74 -19.09 7.19
CA LEU A 55 -6.43 -20.35 7.49
C LEU A 55 -7.25 -20.76 6.27
N VAL A 56 -6.94 -21.94 5.74
CA VAL A 56 -7.52 -22.49 4.51
C VAL A 56 -7.97 -23.93 4.71
N SER A 57 -8.79 -24.41 3.79
CA SER A 57 -9.16 -25.83 3.74
C SER A 57 -7.93 -26.70 3.45
N LYS A 58 -7.92 -27.93 3.92
CA LYS A 58 -6.77 -28.86 3.77
C LYS A 58 -6.29 -29.01 2.33
N GLY A 59 -7.19 -28.98 1.35
CA GLY A 59 -6.84 -29.09 -0.07
C GLY A 59 -6.27 -27.80 -0.70
N GLU A 60 -6.22 -26.71 0.04
CA GLU A 60 -5.77 -25.39 -0.43
C GLU A 60 -4.39 -24.98 0.10
N LEU A 61 -3.75 -25.77 0.94
CA LEU A 61 -2.48 -25.44 1.60
C LEU A 61 -1.37 -25.04 0.62
N ASP A 62 -1.32 -25.66 -0.56
CA ASP A 62 -0.27 -25.41 -1.56
C ASP A 62 -0.67 -24.41 -2.65
N LEU A 63 -1.83 -23.77 -2.51
CA LEU A 63 -2.34 -22.82 -3.53
C LEU A 63 -1.75 -21.42 -3.40
N TYR A 64 -1.08 -21.11 -2.28
CA TYR A 64 -0.64 -19.77 -1.94
C TYR A 64 0.84 -19.72 -1.56
N PRO A 65 1.77 -19.89 -2.52
CA PRO A 65 3.20 -20.01 -2.21
C PRO A 65 3.85 -18.74 -1.64
N TRP A 66 3.12 -17.61 -1.68
CA TRP A 66 3.60 -16.28 -1.29
C TRP A 66 3.31 -15.93 0.17
N ILE A 67 2.41 -16.66 0.81
CA ILE A 67 1.97 -16.46 2.19
C ILE A 67 1.99 -17.76 2.95
N ASN A 68 2.12 -17.68 4.26
CA ASN A 68 2.00 -18.85 5.11
C ASN A 68 0.54 -19.28 5.21
N THR A 69 0.27 -20.54 5.01
CA THR A 69 -1.06 -21.13 5.13
C THR A 69 -1.08 -22.23 6.17
N MET A 70 -2.20 -22.38 6.84
CA MET A 70 -2.43 -23.44 7.83
C MET A 70 -3.84 -24.02 7.65
N GLU A 71 -4.00 -25.31 7.92
CA GLU A 71 -5.31 -25.95 7.96
C GLU A 71 -6.19 -25.24 9.00
N ARG A 72 -7.39 -24.82 8.59
CA ARG A 72 -8.28 -23.97 9.39
C ARG A 72 -8.58 -24.52 10.77
N GLU A 73 -8.97 -25.79 10.88
CA GLU A 73 -9.30 -26.41 12.17
C GLU A 73 -8.09 -26.43 13.12
N LYS A 74 -6.91 -26.74 12.60
CA LYS A 74 -5.66 -26.73 13.37
C LYS A 74 -5.32 -25.32 13.84
N GLY A 75 -5.37 -24.34 12.94
CA GLY A 75 -5.06 -22.95 13.26
C GLY A 75 -6.04 -22.33 14.25
N LEU A 76 -7.36 -22.57 14.09
CA LEU A 76 -8.33 -22.10 15.04
C LEU A 76 -8.15 -22.74 16.42
N LYS A 77 -7.89 -24.03 16.50
CA LYS A 77 -7.60 -24.70 17.77
C LYS A 77 -6.41 -24.08 18.49
N GLU A 78 -5.34 -23.78 17.75
CA GLU A 78 -4.12 -23.17 18.30
C GLU A 78 -4.39 -21.75 18.79
N VAL A 79 -4.88 -20.86 17.93
CA VAL A 79 -5.00 -19.44 18.27
C VAL A 79 -6.08 -19.21 19.35
N LEU A 80 -7.19 -19.95 19.31
CA LEU A 80 -8.24 -19.83 20.33
C LEU A 80 -7.78 -20.34 21.69
N ALA A 81 -6.89 -21.35 21.74
CA ALA A 81 -6.30 -21.82 22.99
C ALA A 81 -5.36 -20.75 23.61
N ILE A 82 -4.63 -19.98 22.79
CA ILE A 82 -3.77 -18.88 23.25
C ILE A 82 -4.65 -17.67 23.67
N MET A 83 -5.73 -17.42 22.95
CA MET A 83 -6.65 -16.31 23.25
C MET A 83 -7.58 -16.59 24.44
N ASP A 84 -7.70 -17.83 24.88
CA ASP A 84 -8.57 -18.19 25.99
C ASP A 84 -8.13 -17.49 27.28
N GLY A 85 -9.00 -16.61 27.79
CA GLY A 85 -8.72 -15.78 28.97
C GLY A 85 -7.75 -14.62 28.76
N CYS A 86 -7.27 -14.35 27.53
CA CYS A 86 -6.26 -13.28 27.29
C CYS A 86 -6.74 -11.87 27.68
N MET A 87 -8.06 -11.63 27.68
CA MET A 87 -8.65 -10.34 28.10
C MET A 87 -9.20 -10.39 29.54
N GLU A 88 -8.88 -11.42 30.31
CA GLU A 88 -9.40 -11.58 31.65
C GLU A 88 -8.86 -10.47 32.59
N GLY A 89 -9.78 -9.71 33.21
CA GLY A 89 -9.43 -8.57 34.04
C GLY A 89 -9.07 -7.27 33.30
N HIS A 90 -9.12 -7.28 31.97
CA HIS A 90 -8.90 -6.09 31.14
C HIS A 90 -10.23 -5.48 30.66
N GLU A 91 -10.21 -4.19 30.34
CA GLU A 91 -11.32 -3.57 29.62
C GLU A 91 -11.24 -3.96 28.13
N CYS A 92 -12.35 -4.43 27.59
CA CYS A 92 -12.46 -4.70 26.15
C CYS A 92 -13.09 -3.49 25.46
N VAL A 93 -12.37 -2.91 24.53
CA VAL A 93 -12.84 -1.82 23.67
C VAL A 93 -13.49 -2.42 22.43
N VAL A 94 -14.75 -2.03 22.19
CA VAL A 94 -15.52 -2.44 21.00
C VAL A 94 -15.63 -1.26 20.05
N ARG A 95 -15.17 -1.44 18.81
CA ARG A 95 -15.23 -0.41 17.77
C ARG A 95 -15.97 -0.91 16.54
N PHE A 96 -16.79 -0.04 15.97
CA PHE A 96 -17.49 -0.27 14.71
C PHE A 96 -16.90 0.62 13.64
N PHE A 97 -16.42 0.01 12.57
CA PHE A 97 -15.78 0.73 11.46
C PHE A 97 -16.52 0.54 10.15
N CYS A 98 -16.42 1.55 9.29
CA CYS A 98 -16.82 1.52 7.90
C CYS A 98 -15.56 1.58 7.03
N LEU A 99 -15.23 0.47 6.39
CA LEU A 99 -14.11 0.34 5.47
C LEU A 99 -14.50 0.93 4.12
N GLY A 100 -14.27 2.22 3.96
CA GLY A 100 -14.73 3.02 2.83
C GLY A 100 -15.66 4.16 3.25
N PRO A 101 -16.19 4.94 2.30
CA PRO A 101 -17.14 6.02 2.59
C PRO A 101 -18.44 5.50 3.19
N LYS A 102 -19.02 6.25 4.14
CA LYS A 102 -20.34 5.92 4.69
C LYS A 102 -21.40 5.95 3.59
N GLN A 103 -22.43 5.12 3.74
CA GLN A 103 -23.56 4.99 2.79
C GLN A 103 -23.14 4.51 1.39
N SER A 104 -21.93 4.01 1.25
CA SER A 104 -21.39 3.54 -0.02
C SER A 104 -21.67 2.06 -0.24
N LYS A 105 -22.02 1.69 -1.48
CA LYS A 105 -22.10 0.29 -1.90
C LYS A 105 -20.74 -0.41 -2.03
N PHE A 106 -19.65 0.36 -1.98
CA PHE A 106 -18.29 -0.17 -1.99
C PHE A 106 -17.85 -0.65 -0.62
N SER A 107 -18.37 -0.01 0.43
CA SER A 107 -17.85 -0.17 1.79
C SER A 107 -18.23 -1.49 2.41
N ILE A 108 -17.32 -2.00 3.23
CA ILE A 108 -17.51 -3.19 4.07
C ILE A 108 -17.48 -2.73 5.52
N LEU A 109 -18.39 -3.24 6.33
CA LEU A 109 -18.38 -2.96 7.77
C LEU A 109 -17.39 -3.87 8.48
N ALA A 110 -16.80 -3.38 9.56
CA ALA A 110 -15.86 -4.15 10.37
C ALA A 110 -16.05 -3.86 11.85
N LEU A 111 -16.08 -4.93 12.66
CA LEU A 111 -16.14 -4.88 14.11
C LEU A 111 -14.75 -5.18 14.68
N GLN A 112 -14.28 -4.35 15.61
CA GLN A 112 -13.07 -4.60 16.38
C GLN A 112 -13.38 -4.86 17.83
N LEU A 113 -12.72 -5.87 18.39
CA LEU A 113 -12.62 -6.14 19.82
C LEU A 113 -11.14 -6.09 20.21
N THR A 114 -10.77 -5.25 21.18
CA THR A 114 -9.37 -5.14 21.63
C THR A 114 -9.26 -4.72 23.09
N ASP A 115 -8.23 -5.16 23.79
CA ASP A 115 -7.84 -4.69 25.11
C ASP A 115 -6.85 -3.51 25.08
N SER A 116 -6.50 -3.02 23.88
CA SER A 116 -5.52 -1.96 23.67
C SER A 116 -6.18 -0.67 23.20
N PHE A 117 -6.16 0.37 24.07
CA PHE A 117 -6.58 1.72 23.67
C PHE A 117 -5.72 2.31 22.55
N TYR A 118 -4.44 1.98 22.51
CA TYR A 118 -3.56 2.41 21.42
C TYR A 118 -4.00 1.84 20.08
N VAL A 119 -4.33 0.54 20.04
CA VAL A 119 -4.83 -0.10 18.82
C VAL A 119 -6.16 0.52 18.41
N ALA A 120 -7.11 0.68 19.34
CA ALA A 120 -8.40 1.31 19.05
C ALA A 120 -8.24 2.75 18.52
N HIS A 121 -7.40 3.56 19.15
CA HIS A 121 -7.14 4.94 18.72
C HIS A 121 -6.47 5.00 17.34
N SER A 122 -5.50 4.13 17.08
CA SER A 122 -4.84 4.05 15.77
C SER A 122 -5.84 3.72 14.64
N GLU A 123 -6.76 2.80 14.92
CA GLU A 123 -7.82 2.45 13.98
C GLU A 123 -8.84 3.59 13.79
N ASP A 124 -9.13 4.38 14.84
CA ASP A 124 -9.99 5.57 14.73
C ASP A 124 -9.40 6.66 13.84
N LEU A 125 -8.07 6.76 13.78
CA LEU A 125 -7.42 7.66 12.81
C LEU A 125 -7.44 7.11 11.39
N LEU A 126 -7.45 5.79 11.24
CA LEU A 126 -7.36 5.14 9.93
C LEU A 126 -8.71 4.89 9.28
N TYR A 127 -9.77 4.66 10.06
CA TYR A 127 -11.08 4.27 9.52
C TYR A 127 -12.20 5.20 9.96
N ARG A 128 -13.28 5.14 9.20
CA ARG A 128 -14.50 5.88 9.50
C ARG A 128 -15.30 5.11 10.55
N ALA A 129 -15.83 5.81 11.55
CA ALA A 129 -16.75 5.24 12.52
C ALA A 129 -18.00 4.67 11.81
N GLY A 130 -18.35 3.42 12.13
CA GLY A 130 -19.34 2.63 11.40
C GLY A 130 -20.62 2.30 12.17
N TYR A 131 -20.79 2.75 13.41
CA TYR A 131 -21.93 2.34 14.25
C TYR A 131 -23.29 2.56 13.57
N GLU A 132 -23.52 3.72 12.97
CA GLU A 132 -24.76 4.01 12.25
C GLU A 132 -24.94 3.15 10.98
N GLU A 133 -23.85 2.75 10.35
CA GLU A 133 -23.88 1.83 9.21
C GLU A 133 -24.26 0.40 9.67
N PHE A 134 -23.76 -0.04 10.83
CA PHE A 134 -24.14 -1.35 11.40
C PHE A 134 -25.62 -1.47 11.69
N LYS A 135 -26.30 -0.39 12.10
CA LYS A 135 -27.77 -0.39 12.28
C LYS A 135 -28.52 -0.75 10.99
N ARG A 136 -27.91 -0.48 9.82
CA ARG A 136 -28.50 -0.79 8.51
C ARG A 136 -28.36 -2.24 8.09
N LEU A 137 -27.49 -3.02 8.75
CA LEU A 137 -27.36 -4.46 8.51
C LEU A 137 -28.64 -5.22 8.85
N ASN A 138 -29.46 -4.67 9.75
CA ASN A 138 -30.74 -5.24 10.14
C ASN A 138 -30.66 -6.74 10.49
N GLY A 139 -29.60 -7.13 11.21
CA GLY A 139 -29.34 -8.51 11.62
C GLY A 139 -28.54 -9.35 10.62
N SER A 140 -28.09 -8.79 9.50
CA SER A 140 -27.13 -9.45 8.61
C SER A 140 -25.77 -9.56 9.26
N ASP A 141 -25.04 -10.64 8.96
CA ASP A 141 -23.68 -10.93 9.39
C ASP A 141 -22.63 -10.58 8.30
N ASP A 142 -23.02 -9.83 7.26
CA ASP A 142 -22.11 -9.40 6.19
C ASP A 142 -21.18 -8.26 6.66
N PHE A 143 -20.26 -8.59 7.58
CA PHE A 143 -19.21 -7.70 8.04
C PHE A 143 -17.95 -8.50 8.39
N PHE A 144 -16.78 -7.83 8.33
CA PHE A 144 -15.53 -8.39 8.82
C PHE A 144 -15.40 -8.15 10.32
N TYR A 145 -14.62 -8.99 11.01
CA TYR A 145 -14.29 -8.69 12.38
C TYR A 145 -12.84 -9.01 12.74
N PHE A 146 -12.36 -8.28 13.73
CA PHE A 146 -10.99 -8.30 14.17
C PHE A 146 -10.95 -8.39 15.69
N ILE A 147 -10.37 -9.48 16.21
CA ILE A 147 -10.17 -9.67 17.65
C ILE A 147 -8.67 -9.56 17.91
N HIS A 148 -8.31 -8.63 18.77
CA HIS A 148 -6.94 -8.35 19.14
C HIS A 148 -6.78 -8.33 20.65
N SER A 149 -5.69 -8.96 21.16
CA SER A 149 -5.26 -8.79 22.53
C SER A 149 -3.75 -8.58 22.60
N SER A 150 -3.34 -7.63 23.44
CA SER A 150 -1.93 -7.44 23.79
C SER A 150 -1.38 -8.60 24.60
N GLY A 151 -2.24 -9.44 25.17
CA GLY A 151 -1.88 -10.49 26.10
C GLY A 151 -1.36 -9.92 27.44
N GLU A 152 -0.60 -10.73 28.18
CA GLU A 152 0.00 -10.29 29.45
C GLU A 152 1.06 -9.21 29.20
N LEU A 153 0.97 -8.11 29.93
CA LEU A 153 1.88 -6.97 29.83
C LEU A 153 2.91 -6.99 30.96
N MET A 154 4.12 -6.51 30.66
CA MET A 154 5.21 -6.34 31.66
C MET A 154 5.98 -5.05 31.41
N GLY A 155 6.62 -4.53 32.49
CA GLY A 155 7.52 -3.39 32.39
C GLY A 155 6.83 -2.01 32.43
N ASP A 156 7.65 -0.95 32.30
CA ASP A 156 7.23 0.44 32.21
C ASP A 156 8.14 1.14 31.19
N PRO A 157 7.63 1.53 30.00
CA PRO A 157 6.25 1.34 29.55
C PRO A 157 5.86 -0.14 29.40
N PRO A 158 4.56 -0.47 29.51
CA PRO A 158 4.09 -1.84 29.43
C PRO A 158 4.26 -2.41 28.02
N VAL A 159 4.85 -3.60 27.93
CA VAL A 159 5.06 -4.34 26.67
C VAL A 159 4.54 -5.77 26.80
N THR A 160 4.18 -6.37 25.68
CA THR A 160 3.72 -7.79 25.64
C THR A 160 4.82 -8.71 26.17
N LYS A 161 4.48 -9.55 27.16
CA LYS A 161 5.39 -10.50 27.79
C LYS A 161 5.67 -11.73 26.92
N ASN A 162 4.63 -12.28 26.31
CA ASN A 162 4.68 -13.55 25.60
C ASN A 162 4.84 -13.36 24.07
N LEU A 163 5.80 -12.52 23.68
CA LEU A 163 5.97 -12.11 22.28
C LEU A 163 6.28 -13.28 21.33
N ASP A 164 6.97 -14.31 21.81
CA ASP A 164 7.27 -15.52 20.99
C ASP A 164 6.02 -16.34 20.69
N ASP A 165 4.97 -16.21 21.50
CA ASP A 165 3.66 -16.83 21.29
C ASP A 165 2.66 -15.92 20.57
N ARG A 166 3.14 -14.86 19.90
CA ARG A 166 2.25 -14.01 19.11
C ARG A 166 1.70 -14.77 17.90
N ARG A 167 0.44 -14.55 17.60
CA ARG A 167 -0.24 -15.14 16.44
C ARG A 167 -1.10 -14.10 15.75
N ILE A 168 -1.14 -14.15 14.43
CA ILE A 168 -2.00 -13.31 13.59
C ILE A 168 -2.60 -14.21 12.53
N TYR A 169 -3.81 -14.70 12.79
CA TYR A 169 -4.47 -15.67 11.93
C TYR A 169 -5.64 -15.04 11.19
N ILE A 170 -5.70 -15.30 9.88
CA ILE A 170 -6.71 -14.78 8.96
C ILE A 170 -7.61 -15.93 8.55
N ASP A 171 -8.85 -15.92 9.05
CA ASP A 171 -9.86 -16.91 8.72
C ASP A 171 -10.71 -16.40 7.55
N LEU A 172 -10.41 -16.89 6.35
CA LEU A 172 -11.07 -16.44 5.12
C LEU A 172 -12.55 -16.82 5.08
N GLN A 173 -12.93 -17.93 5.69
CA GLN A 173 -14.31 -18.43 5.64
C GLN A 173 -15.25 -17.57 6.48
N GLU A 174 -14.79 -17.14 7.67
CA GLU A 174 -15.59 -16.31 8.59
C GLU A 174 -15.32 -14.82 8.42
N GLY A 175 -14.49 -14.40 7.49
CA GLY A 175 -14.17 -13.00 7.29
C GLY A 175 -13.54 -12.32 8.52
N ARG A 176 -12.62 -12.99 9.21
CA ARG A 176 -12.05 -12.50 10.47
C ARG A 176 -10.53 -12.57 10.57
N VAL A 177 -9.98 -11.71 11.44
CA VAL A 177 -8.58 -11.76 11.87
C VAL A 177 -8.52 -11.96 13.38
N LEU A 178 -7.70 -12.90 13.82
CA LEU A 178 -7.42 -13.19 15.23
C LEU A 178 -5.95 -12.84 15.49
N SER A 179 -5.70 -11.90 16.42
CA SER A 179 -4.37 -11.38 16.73
C SER A 179 -4.15 -11.37 18.23
N VAL A 180 -3.09 -12.00 18.71
CA VAL A 180 -2.81 -12.14 20.14
C VAL A 180 -1.33 -12.01 20.44
N ASN A 181 -1.00 -11.57 21.67
CA ASN A 181 0.36 -11.37 22.17
C ASN A 181 1.19 -10.40 21.32
N ASN A 182 0.61 -9.29 20.91
CA ASN A 182 1.31 -8.20 20.26
C ASN A 182 0.63 -6.87 20.52
N GLN A 183 1.40 -5.78 20.44
CA GLN A 183 0.90 -4.41 20.59
C GLN A 183 1.16 -3.59 19.34
N TYR A 184 1.79 -4.19 18.32
CA TYR A 184 2.17 -3.43 17.15
C TYR A 184 0.95 -2.96 16.40
N ALA A 185 0.79 -1.64 16.43
CA ALA A 185 -0.18 -0.89 15.68
C ALA A 185 -1.15 -1.82 14.98
N GLY A 186 -2.11 -2.35 15.71
CA GLY A 186 -3.04 -3.38 15.23
C GLY A 186 -3.61 -3.11 13.85
N ASN A 187 -3.58 -1.82 13.49
CA ASN A 187 -3.85 -1.31 12.17
C ASN A 187 -3.11 -2.04 11.06
N SER A 188 -1.78 -2.07 11.06
CA SER A 188 -1.05 -2.77 10.00
C SER A 188 -1.27 -4.27 10.01
N LEU A 189 -1.40 -4.85 11.19
CA LEU A 189 -1.67 -6.27 11.35
C LEU A 189 -3.15 -6.59 11.14
N GLY A 190 -4.05 -5.79 11.73
CA GLY A 190 -5.49 -5.97 11.61
C GLY A 190 -5.99 -5.58 10.22
N LEU A 191 -5.74 -4.37 9.79
CA LEU A 191 -6.48 -3.78 8.70
C LEU A 191 -5.93 -4.10 7.32
N LYS A 192 -4.61 -4.14 7.12
CA LYS A 192 -4.09 -4.71 5.87
C LYS A 192 -4.42 -6.19 5.73
N LYS A 193 -4.55 -6.90 6.82
CA LYS A 193 -4.99 -8.29 6.81
C LYS A 193 -6.51 -8.39 6.71
N LEU A 194 -7.23 -7.49 7.35
CA LEU A 194 -8.69 -7.39 7.28
C LEU A 194 -9.14 -6.73 5.96
N ALA A 195 -8.87 -5.44 5.80
CA ALA A 195 -9.40 -4.66 4.68
C ALA A 195 -8.82 -5.07 3.32
N LEU A 196 -7.53 -5.43 3.25
CA LEU A 196 -6.89 -5.80 1.99
C LEU A 196 -7.00 -7.30 1.71
N ARG A 197 -6.54 -8.19 2.59
CA ARG A 197 -6.54 -9.64 2.31
C ARG A 197 -7.93 -10.23 2.27
N LEU A 198 -8.78 -10.00 3.29
CA LEU A 198 -10.17 -10.44 3.24
C LEU A 198 -10.94 -9.75 2.11
N GLY A 199 -10.63 -8.47 1.83
CA GLY A 199 -11.17 -7.74 0.69
C GLY A 199 -10.81 -8.39 -0.64
N ILE A 200 -9.55 -8.81 -0.85
CA ILE A 200 -9.13 -9.55 -2.05
C ILE A 200 -9.91 -10.85 -2.19
N TYR A 201 -10.05 -11.61 -1.09
CA TYR A 201 -10.81 -12.87 -1.12
C TYR A 201 -12.28 -12.62 -1.50
N LYS A 202 -12.94 -11.67 -0.85
CA LYS A 202 -14.35 -11.30 -1.15
C LYS A 202 -14.49 -10.78 -2.58
N ALA A 203 -13.63 -9.87 -3.01
CA ALA A 203 -13.66 -9.27 -4.34
C ALA A 203 -13.53 -10.30 -5.46
N ASN A 204 -12.62 -11.27 -5.32
CA ASN A 204 -12.44 -12.33 -6.32
C ASN A 204 -13.61 -13.34 -6.38
N ASN A 205 -14.46 -13.37 -5.37
CA ASN A 205 -15.67 -14.19 -5.37
C ASN A 205 -16.92 -13.42 -5.84
N GLU A 206 -16.84 -12.07 -5.89
CA GLU A 206 -17.94 -11.17 -6.24
C GLU A 206 -17.66 -10.32 -7.50
N ASP A 207 -16.59 -10.64 -8.23
CA ASP A 207 -16.21 -9.99 -9.49
C ASP A 207 -15.95 -8.47 -9.39
N TRP A 208 -15.33 -8.00 -8.32
CA TRP A 208 -14.81 -6.63 -8.18
C TRP A 208 -13.34 -6.66 -7.77
N LEU A 209 -12.67 -5.49 -7.57
CA LEU A 209 -11.25 -5.46 -7.27
C LEU A 209 -10.98 -4.83 -5.90
N THR A 210 -10.09 -5.45 -5.14
CA THR A 210 -9.45 -4.89 -3.95
C THR A 210 -7.96 -4.81 -4.19
N GLU A 211 -7.42 -3.59 -4.11
CA GLU A 211 -6.06 -3.33 -4.57
C GLU A 211 -5.25 -2.51 -3.58
N HIS A 212 -3.95 -2.74 -3.59
CA HIS A 212 -2.97 -1.94 -2.84
C HIS A 212 -2.64 -0.66 -3.62
N TYR A 213 -3.66 0.19 -3.80
CA TYR A 213 -3.58 1.40 -4.60
C TYR A 213 -3.69 2.68 -3.76
N PHE A 214 -2.90 3.70 -4.14
CA PHE A 214 -3.34 5.07 -3.88
C PHE A 214 -4.44 5.49 -4.85
N ILE A 215 -5.19 6.52 -4.50
CA ILE A 215 -6.14 7.22 -5.38
C ILE A 215 -5.82 8.71 -5.31
N MET A 216 -5.61 9.35 -6.46
CA MET A 216 -5.30 10.76 -6.54
C MET A 216 -6.09 11.48 -7.64
N GLY A 217 -6.35 12.76 -7.42
CA GLY A 217 -6.86 13.68 -8.43
C GLY A 217 -5.71 14.40 -9.13
N VAL A 218 -5.66 14.32 -10.44
CA VAL A 218 -4.67 15.03 -11.28
C VAL A 218 -5.31 16.26 -11.88
N HIS A 219 -4.70 17.43 -11.61
CA HIS A 219 -5.19 18.75 -11.97
C HIS A 219 -4.23 19.43 -12.96
N PRO A 220 -4.41 19.28 -14.28
CA PRO A 220 -3.58 19.96 -15.25
C PRO A 220 -3.77 21.47 -15.16
N LYS A 221 -2.67 22.22 -15.18
CA LYS A 221 -2.68 23.68 -15.09
C LYS A 221 -3.51 24.31 -16.21
N GLY A 222 -4.35 25.27 -15.85
CA GLY A 222 -5.20 25.98 -16.81
C GLY A 222 -6.36 25.15 -17.38
N LYS A 223 -6.58 23.93 -16.90
CA LYS A 223 -7.74 23.09 -17.27
C LYS A 223 -8.74 23.05 -16.12
N ASN A 224 -10.02 23.14 -16.46
CA ASN A 224 -11.10 23.02 -15.48
C ASN A 224 -11.61 21.57 -15.42
N ARG A 225 -10.72 20.65 -15.02
CA ARG A 225 -11.05 19.23 -14.86
C ARG A 225 -10.12 18.56 -13.86
N THR A 226 -10.61 17.48 -13.28
CA THR A 226 -9.83 16.53 -12.47
C THR A 226 -9.92 15.16 -13.09
N SER A 227 -8.79 14.53 -13.33
CA SER A 227 -8.70 13.13 -13.77
C SER A 227 -8.19 12.27 -12.63
N PHE A 228 -8.95 11.26 -12.21
CA PHE A 228 -8.55 10.40 -11.10
C PHE A 228 -7.71 9.22 -11.56
N PHE A 229 -6.61 8.98 -10.83
CA PHE A 229 -5.67 7.91 -11.06
C PHE A 229 -5.54 7.03 -9.82
N CYS A 230 -5.47 5.73 -10.05
CA CYS A 230 -5.05 4.76 -9.05
C CYS A 230 -3.61 4.34 -9.33
N GLY A 231 -2.88 3.87 -8.31
CA GLY A 231 -1.53 3.38 -8.57
C GLY A 231 -1.01 2.39 -7.54
N ALA A 232 -0.36 1.35 -8.05
CA ALA A 232 0.28 0.29 -7.29
C ALA A 232 1.80 0.34 -7.44
N PHE A 233 2.50 0.35 -6.33
CA PHE A 233 3.96 0.39 -6.29
C PHE A 233 4.47 -0.52 -5.18
N PRO A 234 5.45 -1.38 -5.43
CA PRO A 234 6.15 -2.07 -4.36
C PRO A 234 6.76 -1.08 -3.35
N SER A 235 7.09 -1.58 -2.17
CA SER A 235 7.69 -0.76 -1.11
C SER A 235 8.91 0.02 -1.62
N ALA A 236 9.03 1.28 -1.21
CA ALA A 236 10.10 2.21 -1.61
C ALA A 236 10.21 2.49 -3.12
N CYS A 237 9.15 2.28 -3.90
CA CYS A 237 9.12 2.57 -5.34
C CYS A 237 8.41 3.88 -5.69
N GLY A 238 8.01 4.68 -4.69
CA GLY A 238 7.48 6.03 -4.91
C GLY A 238 5.95 6.14 -4.87
N LYS A 239 5.23 5.20 -4.24
CA LYS A 239 3.77 5.24 -4.10
C LYS A 239 3.28 6.55 -3.47
N THR A 240 3.58 6.78 -2.20
CA THR A 240 3.16 7.96 -1.45
C THR A 240 3.70 9.26 -2.06
N SER A 241 4.95 9.29 -2.49
CA SER A 241 5.54 10.47 -3.13
C SER A 241 4.95 10.79 -4.52
N THR A 242 4.25 9.85 -5.16
CA THR A 242 3.44 10.12 -6.37
C THR A 242 2.08 10.67 -5.98
N ALA A 243 1.41 10.10 -4.98
CA ALA A 243 0.14 10.59 -4.46
C ALA A 243 0.23 12.00 -3.87
N MET A 244 1.42 12.42 -3.41
CA MET A 244 1.70 13.73 -2.79
C MET A 244 2.37 14.74 -3.74
N LEU A 245 2.28 14.54 -5.06
CA LEU A 245 2.85 15.48 -6.03
C LEU A 245 2.26 16.88 -5.90
N PRO A 246 3.09 17.93 -5.96
CA PRO A 246 2.63 19.31 -5.85
C PRO A 246 1.52 19.66 -6.84
N GLY A 247 0.48 20.35 -6.35
CA GLY A 247 -0.67 20.76 -7.16
C GLY A 247 -1.65 19.65 -7.51
N GLN A 248 -1.44 18.46 -6.97
CA GLN A 248 -2.35 17.32 -7.11
C GLN A 248 -3.04 17.02 -5.77
N THR A 249 -4.17 16.31 -5.80
CA THR A 249 -4.93 15.99 -4.58
C THR A 249 -4.91 14.49 -4.27
N ILE A 250 -5.03 14.14 -2.99
CA ILE A 250 -5.08 12.76 -2.53
C ILE A 250 -6.50 12.39 -2.07
N VAL A 251 -7.02 11.28 -2.60
CA VAL A 251 -8.25 10.62 -2.13
C VAL A 251 -7.91 9.46 -1.20
N GLY A 252 -6.80 8.78 -1.41
CA GLY A 252 -6.35 7.66 -0.58
C GLY A 252 -4.93 7.24 -0.86
N ASP A 253 -4.23 6.72 0.16
CA ASP A 253 -2.81 6.36 0.02
C ASP A 253 -2.57 4.86 -0.22
N ASP A 254 -3.42 3.97 0.28
CA ASP A 254 -2.98 2.59 0.46
C ASP A 254 -3.91 1.50 -0.07
N ILE A 255 -5.22 1.54 0.22
CA ILE A 255 -6.18 0.49 -0.14
C ILE A 255 -7.36 1.08 -0.88
N ALA A 256 -7.66 0.52 -2.05
CA ALA A 256 -8.79 0.92 -2.86
C ALA A 256 -9.71 -0.28 -3.18
N TYR A 257 -11.02 -0.04 -3.14
CA TYR A 257 -12.03 -0.94 -3.71
C TYR A 257 -12.55 -0.35 -5.00
N LEU A 258 -12.54 -1.16 -6.07
CA LEU A 258 -12.99 -0.75 -7.40
C LEU A 258 -14.19 -1.59 -7.83
N ARG A 259 -15.24 -0.92 -8.28
CA ARG A 259 -16.44 -1.56 -8.85
C ARG A 259 -16.82 -0.97 -10.19
N VAL A 260 -17.50 -1.75 -11.00
CA VAL A 260 -18.22 -1.24 -12.17
C VAL A 260 -19.41 -0.44 -11.65
N TRP A 261 -19.42 0.86 -11.92
CA TRP A 261 -20.45 1.74 -11.41
C TRP A 261 -21.66 1.84 -12.35
N GLN A 262 -22.72 2.52 -11.93
CA GLN A 262 -23.98 2.63 -12.66
C GLN A 262 -23.84 3.27 -14.06
N ASP A 263 -22.85 4.14 -14.21
CA ASP A 263 -22.51 4.77 -15.50
C ASP A 263 -21.74 3.83 -16.45
N GLY A 264 -21.34 2.67 -15.95
CA GLY A 264 -20.58 1.65 -16.69
C GLY A 264 -19.06 1.89 -16.72
N TYR A 265 -18.55 2.83 -15.90
CA TYR A 265 -17.12 3.06 -15.70
C TYR A 265 -16.62 2.41 -14.43
N ALA A 266 -15.31 2.27 -14.31
CA ALA A 266 -14.69 1.89 -13.04
C ALA A 266 -14.74 3.07 -12.07
N HIS A 267 -15.27 2.86 -10.88
CA HIS A 267 -15.15 3.79 -9.77
C HIS A 267 -14.32 3.16 -8.66
N ALA A 268 -13.57 3.99 -7.95
CA ALA A 268 -12.76 3.60 -6.81
C ALA A 268 -13.12 4.42 -5.57
N VAL A 269 -13.10 3.74 -4.41
CA VAL A 269 -13.19 4.39 -3.10
C VAL A 269 -11.94 4.10 -2.30
N ASN A 270 -11.53 5.07 -1.50
CA ASN A 270 -10.49 4.86 -0.51
C ASN A 270 -11.08 4.19 0.75
N ILE A 271 -10.46 3.11 1.15
CA ILE A 271 -10.89 2.33 2.30
C ILE A 271 -10.48 3.00 3.60
N GLU A 272 -9.28 3.49 3.65
CA GLU A 272 -8.71 4.16 4.81
C GLU A 272 -9.03 5.66 4.77
N ARG A 273 -9.38 6.21 5.92
CA ARG A 273 -9.51 7.65 6.15
C ARG A 273 -8.15 8.28 6.50
N GLY A 274 -7.20 7.47 6.95
CA GLY A 274 -5.90 7.90 7.42
C GLY A 274 -4.75 7.25 6.67
N ILE A 275 -3.54 7.63 7.07
CA ILE A 275 -2.27 7.11 6.57
C ILE A 275 -1.50 6.52 7.75
N PHE A 276 -1.02 5.30 7.59
CA PHE A 276 -0.03 4.68 8.47
C PHE A 276 1.28 4.51 7.71
N GLY A 277 2.20 5.45 7.90
CA GLY A 277 3.43 5.55 7.12
C GLY A 277 4.70 5.26 7.89
N ILE A 278 5.76 4.87 7.18
CA ILE A 278 7.14 4.88 7.67
C ILE A 278 7.57 6.33 7.76
N ILE A 279 8.09 6.76 8.93
CA ILE A 279 8.48 8.15 9.15
C ILE A 279 9.96 8.42 8.81
N LYS A 280 10.78 7.37 8.72
CA LYS A 280 12.19 7.49 8.37
C LYS A 280 12.37 8.22 7.04
N ASP A 281 13.30 9.17 7.02
CA ASP A 281 13.68 10.00 5.87
C ASP A 281 12.58 10.96 5.37
N VAL A 282 11.44 11.06 6.03
CA VAL A 282 10.44 12.10 5.77
C VAL A 282 11.03 13.45 6.19
N ASN A 283 11.16 14.39 5.24
CA ASN A 283 11.77 15.69 5.47
C ASN A 283 11.12 16.79 4.62
N ALA A 284 11.39 18.06 4.98
CA ALA A 284 10.76 19.22 4.34
C ALA A 284 11.09 19.36 2.84
N LYS A 285 12.21 18.79 2.38
CA LYS A 285 12.65 18.92 0.99
C LYS A 285 11.99 17.90 0.07
N ASP A 286 11.94 16.64 0.52
CA ASP A 286 11.53 15.52 -0.30
C ASP A 286 10.04 15.20 -0.16
N ASP A 287 9.47 15.39 1.06
CA ASP A 287 8.07 15.10 1.40
C ASP A 287 7.38 16.28 2.11
N PRO A 288 7.33 17.48 1.51
CA PRO A 288 6.92 18.72 2.18
C PRO A 288 5.49 18.66 2.75
N VAL A 289 4.55 17.98 2.11
CA VAL A 289 3.16 17.86 2.57
C VAL A 289 3.07 17.05 3.86
N ILE A 290 3.68 15.87 3.87
CA ILE A 290 3.68 15.00 5.06
C ILE A 290 4.53 15.63 6.18
N PHE A 291 5.69 16.18 5.86
CA PHE A 291 6.56 16.81 6.86
C PHE A 291 5.85 17.99 7.56
N GLU A 292 5.16 18.84 6.79
CA GLU A 292 4.36 19.93 7.36
C GLU A 292 3.27 19.37 8.30
N ALA A 293 2.53 18.36 7.84
CA ALA A 293 1.46 17.75 8.63
C ALA A 293 1.98 17.12 9.93
N LEU A 294 3.15 16.49 9.92
CA LEU A 294 3.76 15.84 11.09
C LEU A 294 4.47 16.81 12.05
N THR A 295 4.82 18.00 11.61
CA THR A 295 5.53 19.02 12.43
C THR A 295 4.63 20.17 12.89
N THR A 296 3.37 20.20 12.46
CA THR A 296 2.35 21.13 12.92
C THR A 296 1.44 20.42 13.94
N PRO A 297 1.01 21.09 15.03
CA PRO A 297 0.14 20.48 16.04
C PRO A 297 -1.17 19.97 15.45
N ARG A 298 -1.37 18.65 15.46
CA ARG A 298 -2.53 17.92 14.93
C ARG A 298 -2.72 16.63 15.72
N GLU A 299 -3.84 15.95 15.51
CA GLU A 299 -4.03 14.62 16.05
C GLU A 299 -3.21 13.60 15.24
N THR A 300 -2.05 13.24 15.76
CA THR A 300 -1.10 12.31 15.12
C THR A 300 -0.57 11.34 16.16
N ILE A 301 -0.51 10.06 15.82
CA ILE A 301 0.20 9.05 16.62
C ILE A 301 1.60 8.88 16.04
N PHE A 302 2.61 8.99 16.90
CA PHE A 302 3.99 8.68 16.56
C PHE A 302 4.41 7.40 17.28
N SER A 303 4.92 6.43 16.54
CA SER A 303 5.45 5.19 17.12
C SER A 303 6.95 5.11 16.97
N ASN A 304 7.65 4.89 18.11
CA ASN A 304 9.09 4.63 18.18
C ASN A 304 10.01 5.77 17.67
N VAL A 305 9.55 7.01 17.75
CA VAL A 305 10.35 8.22 17.51
C VAL A 305 11.06 8.66 18.79
N LEU A 306 11.97 9.64 18.70
CA LEU A 306 12.50 10.32 19.87
C LEU A 306 11.60 11.49 20.25
N ILE A 307 11.31 11.64 21.53
CA ILE A 307 10.65 12.82 22.10
C ILE A 307 11.64 13.60 22.95
N ALA A 308 11.82 14.87 22.61
CA ALA A 308 12.59 15.82 23.39
C ALA A 308 11.81 17.14 23.46
N ASP A 309 11.63 17.67 24.68
CA ASP A 309 10.85 18.90 24.94
C ASP A 309 9.46 18.90 24.30
N GLY A 310 8.79 17.74 24.27
CA GLY A 310 7.47 17.56 23.66
C GLY A 310 7.45 17.54 22.12
N VAL A 311 8.62 17.53 21.49
CA VAL A 311 8.74 17.52 20.01
C VAL A 311 9.22 16.14 19.54
N PRO A 312 8.54 15.53 18.54
CA PRO A 312 8.99 14.28 17.95
C PRO A 312 10.13 14.51 16.94
N TYR A 313 11.15 13.63 16.98
CA TYR A 313 12.28 13.59 16.06
C TYR A 313 12.47 12.17 15.55
N TRP A 314 12.90 12.04 14.28
CA TRP A 314 13.13 10.75 13.62
C TRP A 314 14.37 10.74 12.74
N ILE A 315 14.76 9.58 12.28
CA ILE A 315 15.91 9.42 11.40
C ILE A 315 15.62 10.10 10.05
N GLY A 316 16.50 11.02 9.64
CA GLY A 316 16.41 11.66 8.34
C GLY A 316 15.39 12.81 8.24
N ASP A 317 14.90 13.34 9.36
CA ASP A 317 13.93 14.47 9.38
C ASP A 317 14.52 15.82 8.93
N GLY A 318 15.83 15.90 8.77
CA GLY A 318 16.54 17.10 8.33
C GLY A 318 16.73 18.18 9.41
N ARG A 319 16.21 17.98 10.63
CA ARG A 319 16.38 18.90 11.77
C ARG A 319 17.62 18.56 12.59
N ILE A 320 18.06 19.51 13.41
CA ILE A 320 19.14 19.27 14.37
C ILE A 320 18.61 18.36 15.48
N ALA A 321 19.20 17.17 15.58
CA ALA A 321 18.82 16.21 16.60
C ALA A 321 19.18 16.73 18.00
N PRO A 322 18.29 16.60 19.01
CA PRO A 322 18.60 16.92 20.40
C PRO A 322 19.69 16.00 20.95
N ASN A 323 20.34 16.42 22.05
CA ASN A 323 21.37 15.60 22.69
C ASN A 323 20.81 14.50 23.59
N GLU A 324 19.57 14.65 24.06
CA GLU A 324 18.87 13.71 24.93
C GLU A 324 17.37 13.75 24.72
N GLY A 325 16.66 12.73 25.17
CA GLY A 325 15.21 12.61 25.12
C GLY A 325 14.75 11.22 25.56
N ILE A 326 13.54 10.84 25.16
CA ILE A 326 12.95 9.52 25.41
C ILE A 326 12.62 8.89 24.07
N ASN A 327 13.09 7.67 23.83
CA ASN A 327 12.72 6.88 22.66
C ASN A 327 12.36 5.42 23.06
N TYR A 328 12.20 4.54 22.09
CA TYR A 328 11.88 3.13 22.31
C TYR A 328 12.85 2.37 23.25
N SER A 329 14.06 2.90 23.47
CA SER A 329 15.04 2.36 24.42
C SER A 329 14.97 2.99 25.80
N GLY A 330 13.92 3.78 26.10
CA GLY A 330 13.80 4.60 27.30
C GLY A 330 14.57 5.91 27.20
N LYS A 331 15.19 6.38 28.30
CA LYS A 331 16.03 7.60 28.27
C LYS A 331 17.17 7.40 27.27
N TRP A 332 17.19 8.25 26.25
CA TRP A 332 18.19 8.25 25.19
C TRP A 332 19.07 9.49 25.26
N PHE A 333 20.33 9.33 24.92
CA PHE A 333 21.27 10.42 24.72
C PHE A 333 22.19 10.10 23.54
N LYS A 334 22.74 11.12 22.92
CA LYS A 334 23.62 11.00 21.76
C LYS A 334 24.84 10.13 22.08
N GLY A 335 24.96 9.03 21.36
CA GLY A 335 26.02 8.03 21.56
C GLY A 335 25.66 6.88 22.51
N LYS A 336 24.41 6.82 23.02
CA LYS A 336 23.92 5.65 23.78
C LYS A 336 24.14 4.37 22.99
N LYS A 337 24.58 3.33 23.67
CA LYS A 337 24.81 1.98 23.12
C LYS A 337 23.88 0.97 23.76
N ASP A 338 23.57 -0.08 23.02
CA ASP A 338 22.86 -1.25 23.51
C ASP A 338 23.80 -2.20 24.30
N ILE A 339 23.24 -3.35 24.72
CA ILE A 339 23.97 -4.38 25.47
C ILE A 339 25.12 -5.01 24.62
N ASN A 340 25.04 -4.96 23.29
CA ASN A 340 26.04 -5.48 22.37
C ASN A 340 27.11 -4.44 22.01
N GLY A 341 26.98 -3.20 22.52
CA GLY A 341 27.88 -2.09 22.24
C GLY A 341 27.56 -1.35 20.94
N GLU A 342 26.46 -1.66 20.27
CA GLU A 342 25.99 -0.97 19.08
C GLU A 342 25.29 0.34 19.43
N LYS A 343 25.44 1.35 18.57
CA LYS A 343 24.79 2.65 18.78
C LYS A 343 23.28 2.53 18.60
N ILE A 344 22.54 2.98 19.59
CA ILE A 344 21.08 3.11 19.51
C ILE A 344 20.77 4.40 18.73
N PRO A 345 20.08 4.29 17.57
CA PRO A 345 19.73 5.47 16.80
C PRO A 345 18.71 6.37 17.52
N ILE A 346 18.55 7.60 17.04
CA ILE A 346 17.61 8.59 17.57
C ILE A 346 16.17 8.06 17.63
N ALA A 347 15.76 7.35 16.58
CA ALA A 347 14.45 6.70 16.49
C ALA A 347 14.66 5.29 15.91
N HIS A 348 13.66 4.42 16.03
CA HIS A 348 13.71 3.11 15.38
C HIS A 348 13.67 3.26 13.86
N PRO A 349 14.47 2.50 13.09
CA PRO A 349 14.44 2.57 11.61
C PRO A 349 13.06 2.30 10.99
N ASN A 350 12.21 1.57 11.70
CA ASN A 350 10.83 1.28 11.31
C ASN A 350 9.79 2.10 12.11
N ALA A 351 10.19 3.25 12.66
CA ALA A 351 9.28 4.17 13.32
C ALA A 351 8.16 4.61 12.36
N ARG A 352 6.96 4.85 12.92
CA ARG A 352 5.74 5.09 12.15
C ARG A 352 5.02 6.35 12.60
N TYR A 353 4.14 6.83 11.73
CA TYR A 353 3.13 7.82 12.06
C TYR A 353 1.75 7.34 11.61
N THR A 354 0.72 7.76 12.34
CA THR A 354 -0.69 7.60 11.93
C THR A 354 -1.33 8.97 11.95
N ILE A 355 -1.91 9.38 10.82
CA ILE A 355 -2.56 10.69 10.67
C ILE A 355 -3.77 10.56 9.73
N ARG A 356 -4.81 11.37 9.94
CA ARG A 356 -5.95 11.45 9.02
C ARG A 356 -5.56 12.17 7.74
N ILE A 357 -6.09 11.71 6.60
CA ILE A 357 -5.87 12.37 5.29
C ILE A 357 -6.45 13.78 5.28
N GLU A 358 -7.53 14.03 6.02
CA GLU A 358 -8.15 15.34 6.18
C GLU A 358 -7.21 16.39 6.78
N GLU A 359 -6.16 15.95 7.48
CA GLU A 359 -5.14 16.84 8.05
C GLU A 359 -4.11 17.31 7.02
N LEU A 360 -4.13 16.74 5.81
CA LEU A 360 -3.21 17.13 4.75
C LEU A 360 -3.75 18.33 3.96
N ASN A 361 -2.86 19.23 3.57
CA ASN A 361 -3.23 20.43 2.81
C ASN A 361 -3.63 20.17 1.35
N ASN A 362 -3.44 18.94 0.85
CA ASN A 362 -3.79 18.51 -0.50
C ASN A 362 -4.89 17.43 -0.54
N VAL A 363 -5.70 17.33 0.52
CA VAL A 363 -6.83 16.38 0.54
C VAL A 363 -7.80 16.67 -0.61
N ASP A 364 -8.27 15.60 -1.26
CA ASP A 364 -9.31 15.73 -2.30
C ASP A 364 -10.71 15.81 -1.66
N PRO A 365 -11.59 16.69 -2.14
CA PRO A 365 -12.96 16.80 -1.62
C PRO A 365 -13.79 15.52 -1.78
N ASN A 366 -13.37 14.59 -2.64
CA ASN A 366 -14.04 13.31 -2.84
C ASN A 366 -13.58 12.20 -1.88
N LEU A 367 -12.76 12.48 -0.86
CA LEU A 367 -12.31 11.50 0.13
C LEU A 367 -13.47 10.68 0.73
N HIS A 368 -14.62 11.32 0.93
CA HIS A 368 -15.81 10.70 1.53
C HIS A 368 -16.98 10.49 0.55
N ASN A 369 -16.74 10.62 -0.75
CA ASN A 369 -17.79 10.45 -1.75
C ASN A 369 -18.28 8.99 -1.77
N PRO A 370 -19.57 8.72 -1.45
CA PRO A 370 -20.11 7.36 -1.39
C PRO A 370 -20.13 6.64 -2.74
N ASP A 371 -20.15 7.38 -3.84
CA ASP A 371 -20.10 6.85 -5.20
C ASP A 371 -18.66 6.62 -5.70
N GLY A 372 -17.67 6.99 -4.87
CA GLY A 372 -16.27 6.97 -5.24
C GLY A 372 -15.93 7.98 -6.33
N VAL A 373 -14.77 7.79 -6.95
CA VAL A 373 -14.28 8.62 -8.06
C VAL A 373 -14.11 7.77 -9.33
N PRO A 374 -14.44 8.31 -10.51
CA PRO A 374 -14.24 7.60 -11.78
C PRO A 374 -12.74 7.42 -12.04
N VAL A 375 -12.30 6.19 -12.31
CA VAL A 375 -10.91 5.88 -12.59
C VAL A 375 -10.58 6.11 -14.06
N HIS A 376 -9.74 7.10 -14.35
CA HIS A 376 -9.31 7.43 -15.70
C HIS A 376 -8.03 6.66 -16.10
N GLY A 377 -7.13 6.44 -15.12
CA GLY A 377 -5.88 5.74 -15.33
C GLY A 377 -5.43 4.92 -14.13
N ILE A 378 -4.63 3.88 -14.41
CA ILE A 378 -3.98 3.05 -13.40
C ILE A 378 -2.48 3.08 -13.68
N LEU A 379 -1.68 3.35 -12.64
CA LEU A 379 -0.23 3.40 -12.67
C LEU A 379 0.34 2.16 -11.98
N TYR A 380 1.18 1.41 -12.66
CA TYR A 380 1.96 0.33 -12.08
C TYR A 380 3.43 0.72 -12.04
N GLY A 381 3.97 0.96 -10.84
CA GLY A 381 5.37 1.35 -10.66
C GLY A 381 6.26 0.18 -10.25
N GLY A 382 7.54 0.29 -10.59
CA GLY A 382 8.58 -0.63 -10.15
C GLY A 382 9.92 0.09 -10.06
N ARG A 383 10.88 -0.50 -9.35
CA ARG A 383 12.26 -0.03 -9.32
C ARG A 383 13.08 -0.84 -10.34
N ASP A 384 13.50 -0.19 -11.39
CA ASP A 384 14.26 -0.82 -12.47
C ASP A 384 15.38 0.13 -12.94
N SER A 385 16.62 -0.24 -12.68
CA SER A 385 17.77 0.65 -12.92
C SER A 385 18.20 0.71 -14.38
N ASP A 386 17.75 -0.20 -15.25
CA ASP A 386 18.38 -0.34 -16.57
C ASP A 386 17.50 -0.87 -17.71
N THR A 387 16.21 -1.18 -17.50
CA THR A 387 15.38 -1.85 -18.52
C THR A 387 14.20 -1.00 -18.97
N MET A 388 13.31 -0.64 -18.04
CA MET A 388 12.04 -0.02 -18.37
C MET A 388 12.15 1.51 -18.52
N PRO A 389 11.50 2.11 -19.56
CA PRO A 389 11.36 3.56 -19.65
C PRO A 389 10.63 4.17 -18.45
N PRO A 390 10.73 5.51 -18.24
CA PRO A 390 10.06 6.20 -17.14
C PRO A 390 8.55 6.04 -17.14
N ILE A 391 7.92 5.96 -18.31
CA ILE A 391 6.49 5.69 -18.47
C ILE A 391 6.19 5.04 -19.81
N ILE A 392 5.28 4.07 -19.79
CA ILE A 392 4.66 3.49 -21.00
C ILE A 392 3.16 3.35 -20.76
N GLU A 393 2.34 3.56 -21.81
CA GLU A 393 0.90 3.26 -21.80
C GLU A 393 0.69 1.88 -22.41
N SER A 394 -0.22 1.08 -21.85
CA SER A 394 -0.63 -0.21 -22.41
C SER A 394 -1.33 -0.05 -23.77
N LEU A 395 -1.26 -1.09 -24.60
CA LEU A 395 -1.93 -1.10 -25.91
C LEU A 395 -3.45 -1.18 -25.77
N ASP A 396 -3.90 -1.98 -24.80
CA ASP A 396 -5.29 -2.21 -24.45
C ASP A 396 -5.40 -2.64 -22.98
N TRP A 397 -6.59 -3.05 -22.54
CA TRP A 397 -6.82 -3.48 -21.17
C TRP A 397 -6.08 -4.76 -20.80
N GLU A 398 -6.11 -5.79 -21.65
CA GLU A 398 -5.43 -7.07 -21.39
C GLU A 398 -3.91 -6.87 -21.29
N HIS A 399 -3.33 -6.04 -22.17
CA HIS A 399 -1.93 -5.65 -22.07
C HIS A 399 -1.67 -4.85 -20.78
N GLY A 400 -2.62 -4.03 -20.34
CA GLY A 400 -2.54 -3.32 -19.06
C GLY A 400 -2.50 -4.28 -17.87
N VAL A 401 -3.34 -5.30 -17.85
CA VAL A 401 -3.32 -6.38 -16.84
C VAL A 401 -1.99 -7.13 -16.89
N PHE A 402 -1.47 -7.44 -18.07
CA PHE A 402 -0.15 -8.04 -18.25
C PHE A 402 0.96 -7.17 -17.68
N LEU A 403 0.95 -5.84 -17.92
CA LEU A 403 1.94 -4.91 -17.36
C LEU A 403 1.92 -4.93 -15.83
N GLY A 404 0.75 -4.88 -15.23
CA GLY A 404 0.59 -4.99 -13.78
C GLY A 404 1.08 -6.32 -13.21
N ALA A 405 0.71 -7.43 -13.87
CA ALA A 405 1.14 -8.77 -13.48
C ALA A 405 2.66 -8.99 -13.65
N SER A 406 3.31 -8.23 -14.52
CA SER A 406 4.73 -8.35 -14.83
C SER A 406 5.62 -7.29 -14.17
N ILE A 407 5.15 -6.64 -13.10
CA ILE A 407 5.98 -5.73 -12.31
C ILE A 407 7.18 -6.48 -11.73
N GLU A 408 8.35 -5.92 -11.93
CA GLU A 408 9.58 -6.27 -11.22
C GLU A 408 10.04 -5.09 -10.38
N SER A 409 10.65 -5.37 -9.23
CA SER A 409 11.28 -4.35 -8.41
C SER A 409 12.62 -4.81 -7.88
N GLU A 410 13.64 -3.97 -8.02
CA GLU A 410 14.94 -4.19 -7.40
C GLU A 410 14.83 -3.98 -5.89
N THR A 411 15.43 -4.88 -5.12
CA THR A 411 15.51 -4.76 -3.66
C THR A 411 16.35 -3.55 -3.25
N THR A 412 16.00 -2.97 -2.12
CA THR A 412 16.71 -1.84 -1.52
C THR A 412 17.39 -2.26 -0.22
N SER A 413 18.24 -1.42 0.33
CA SER A 413 18.86 -1.62 1.65
C SER A 413 17.84 -1.78 2.80
N ALA A 414 16.58 -1.37 2.58
CA ALA A 414 15.48 -1.61 3.52
C ALA A 414 14.85 -3.00 3.40
N THR A 415 15.25 -3.78 2.40
CA THR A 415 14.75 -5.15 2.16
C THR A 415 15.79 -6.14 2.71
N LEU A 416 15.33 -7.14 3.45
CA LEU A 416 16.21 -8.23 3.91
C LEU A 416 16.78 -8.96 2.69
N GLY A 417 18.11 -8.93 2.51
CA GLY A 417 18.82 -9.57 1.40
C GLY A 417 19.80 -8.65 0.68
N ALA A 418 20.33 -9.12 -0.44
CA ALA A 418 21.26 -8.33 -1.27
C ALA A 418 20.50 -7.20 -1.98
N GLU A 419 21.09 -5.99 -1.99
CA GLU A 419 20.58 -4.84 -2.73
C GLU A 419 20.64 -5.09 -4.25
N GLY A 420 19.65 -4.58 -4.99
CA GLY A 420 19.63 -4.67 -6.46
C GLY A 420 19.15 -6.01 -7.03
N VAL A 421 18.67 -6.92 -6.21
CA VAL A 421 18.07 -8.18 -6.67
C VAL A 421 16.66 -7.90 -7.19
N ARG A 422 16.38 -8.31 -8.43
CA ARG A 422 15.06 -8.16 -9.03
C ARG A 422 14.11 -9.24 -8.54
N MET A 423 12.99 -8.78 -7.99
CA MET A 423 11.91 -9.64 -7.53
C MET A 423 10.63 -9.31 -8.30
N GLN A 424 9.89 -10.35 -8.68
CA GLN A 424 8.58 -10.21 -9.26
C GLN A 424 7.59 -9.75 -8.20
N GLN A 425 6.79 -8.75 -8.53
CA GLN A 425 5.79 -8.15 -7.63
C GLN A 425 4.46 -7.92 -8.36
N PRO A 426 3.77 -8.98 -8.81
CA PRO A 426 2.51 -8.88 -9.52
C PRO A 426 1.55 -7.89 -8.87
N MET A 427 1.08 -6.89 -9.62
CA MET A 427 0.19 -5.81 -9.19
C MET A 427 0.66 -5.06 -7.93
N ALA A 428 1.96 -5.18 -7.55
CA ALA A 428 2.51 -4.74 -6.25
C ALA A 428 1.71 -5.27 -5.04
N ASN A 429 1.05 -6.42 -5.19
CA ASN A 429 0.08 -6.96 -4.23
C ASN A 429 0.41 -8.39 -3.76
N LEU A 430 1.57 -8.93 -4.17
CA LEU A 430 1.94 -10.33 -3.93
C LEU A 430 1.96 -10.70 -2.44
N ASP A 431 2.46 -9.82 -1.59
CA ASP A 431 2.55 -10.04 -0.14
C ASP A 431 1.16 -10.12 0.55
N PHE A 432 0.10 -9.71 -0.14
CA PHE A 432 -1.27 -9.69 0.37
C PHE A 432 -2.19 -10.68 -0.35
N MET A 433 -1.66 -11.44 -1.31
CA MET A 433 -2.43 -12.33 -2.16
C MET A 433 -2.95 -13.55 -1.38
N VAL A 434 -4.26 -13.66 -1.28
CA VAL A 434 -4.98 -14.76 -0.61
C VAL A 434 -5.88 -15.53 -1.56
N VAL A 435 -5.64 -15.39 -2.85
CA VAL A 435 -6.28 -16.17 -3.91
C VAL A 435 -5.22 -16.63 -4.90
N PRO A 436 -5.43 -17.72 -5.66
CA PRO A 436 -4.49 -18.15 -6.69
C PRO A 436 -4.22 -17.03 -7.70
N LEU A 437 -2.94 -16.84 -8.06
CA LEU A 437 -2.51 -15.73 -8.92
C LEU A 437 -3.23 -15.73 -10.28
N GLY A 438 -3.45 -16.90 -10.87
CA GLY A 438 -4.21 -17.00 -12.12
C GLY A 438 -5.67 -16.53 -12.01
N LYS A 439 -6.34 -16.87 -10.87
CA LYS A 439 -7.70 -16.38 -10.58
C LYS A 439 -7.74 -14.85 -10.42
N TYR A 440 -6.75 -14.29 -9.75
CA TYR A 440 -6.62 -12.86 -9.54
C TYR A 440 -6.43 -12.09 -10.86
N ILE A 441 -5.53 -12.57 -11.73
CA ILE A 441 -5.30 -12.00 -13.06
C ILE A 441 -6.55 -12.11 -13.93
N GLU A 442 -7.24 -13.25 -13.91
CA GLU A 442 -8.49 -13.45 -14.66
C GLU A 442 -9.60 -12.52 -14.16
N ASN A 443 -9.68 -12.25 -12.84
CA ASN A 443 -10.64 -11.30 -12.30
C ASN A 443 -10.39 -9.87 -12.82
N HIS A 444 -9.13 -9.43 -12.93
CA HIS A 444 -8.78 -8.14 -13.53
C HIS A 444 -9.22 -8.06 -15.01
N LYS A 445 -8.98 -9.12 -15.78
CA LYS A 445 -9.45 -9.19 -17.17
C LYS A 445 -10.96 -9.07 -17.24
N LYS A 446 -11.69 -9.88 -16.47
CA LYS A 446 -13.16 -9.87 -16.42
C LYS A 446 -13.71 -8.51 -15.98
N PHE A 447 -13.07 -7.88 -15.00
CA PHE A 447 -13.46 -6.56 -14.55
C PHE A 447 -13.47 -5.54 -15.67
N GLY A 448 -12.39 -5.44 -16.45
CA GLY A 448 -12.30 -4.51 -17.58
C GLY A 448 -13.29 -4.81 -18.69
N ASN A 449 -13.57 -6.09 -18.96
CA ASN A 449 -14.52 -6.50 -19.99
C ASN A 449 -15.98 -6.12 -19.69
N ARG A 450 -16.30 -5.81 -18.43
CA ARG A 450 -17.64 -5.33 -18.02
C ARG A 450 -17.79 -3.82 -18.13
N LEU A 451 -16.70 -3.09 -18.35
CA LEU A 451 -16.71 -1.64 -18.43
C LEU A 451 -17.10 -1.17 -19.83
N LYS A 452 -17.86 -0.09 -19.94
CA LYS A 452 -18.09 0.60 -21.21
C LYS A 452 -16.79 1.14 -21.82
N LYS A 453 -15.87 1.58 -20.95
CA LYS A 453 -14.54 2.03 -21.28
C LYS A 453 -13.62 1.74 -20.09
N SER A 454 -12.62 0.93 -20.32
CA SER A 454 -11.61 0.62 -19.32
C SER A 454 -10.71 1.83 -19.07
N PRO A 455 -10.21 1.99 -17.81
CA PRO A 455 -9.14 2.92 -17.52
C PRO A 455 -7.93 2.65 -18.43
N LYS A 456 -7.17 3.70 -18.76
CA LYS A 456 -5.86 3.49 -19.36
C LYS A 456 -4.87 2.97 -18.31
N VAL A 457 -4.01 2.05 -18.71
CA VAL A 457 -3.01 1.48 -17.81
C VAL A 457 -1.62 1.94 -18.25
N PHE A 458 -0.81 2.33 -17.26
CA PHE A 458 0.54 2.81 -17.47
C PHE A 458 1.51 2.03 -16.56
N ALA A 459 2.67 1.65 -17.09
CA ALA A 459 3.78 1.21 -16.27
C ALA A 459 4.78 2.38 -16.10
N THR A 460 5.29 2.57 -14.88
CA THR A 460 6.20 3.66 -14.54
C THR A 460 7.47 3.15 -13.86
N ASN A 461 8.59 3.84 -14.14
CA ASN A 461 9.90 3.57 -13.54
C ASN A 461 10.62 4.88 -13.22
N TYR A 462 10.84 5.16 -11.95
CA TYR A 462 11.49 6.39 -11.49
C TYR A 462 12.99 6.21 -11.15
N PHE A 463 13.56 5.05 -11.48
CA PHE A 463 14.88 4.63 -10.96
C PHE A 463 15.89 4.29 -12.05
N LEU A 464 15.58 4.62 -13.31
CA LEU A 464 16.47 4.37 -14.43
C LEU A 464 17.78 5.14 -14.24
N LYS A 465 18.91 4.46 -14.46
CA LYS A 465 20.25 5.01 -14.28
C LYS A 465 21.02 5.10 -15.60
N SER A 466 21.93 6.06 -15.68
CA SER A 466 22.94 6.13 -16.73
C SER A 466 23.97 5.01 -16.57
N LYS A 467 24.86 4.88 -17.55
CA LYS A 467 25.98 3.94 -17.49
C LYS A 467 26.96 4.22 -16.32
N GLU A 468 27.02 5.48 -15.85
CA GLU A 468 27.80 5.91 -14.68
C GLU A 468 27.06 5.68 -13.34
N GLY A 469 25.86 5.08 -13.35
CA GLY A 469 25.09 4.76 -12.16
C GLY A 469 24.28 5.94 -11.57
N LYS A 470 24.20 7.08 -12.26
CA LYS A 470 23.40 8.24 -11.84
C LYS A 470 21.95 8.08 -12.30
N TYR A 471 20.99 8.49 -11.47
CA TYR A 471 19.59 8.52 -11.89
C TYR A 471 19.41 9.50 -13.06
N LEU A 472 18.65 9.06 -14.08
CA LEU A 472 18.35 9.84 -15.29
C LEU A 472 17.23 10.86 -15.07
N ASN A 473 16.59 10.87 -13.92
CA ASN A 473 15.49 11.76 -13.63
C ASN A 473 15.61 12.40 -12.24
N GLY A 474 15.06 13.58 -12.11
CA GLY A 474 14.86 14.26 -10.84
C GLY A 474 13.61 13.74 -10.10
N ILE A 475 13.51 14.05 -8.82
CA ILE A 475 12.42 13.59 -7.94
C ILE A 475 11.03 14.04 -8.46
N LEU A 476 10.94 15.27 -9.01
CA LEU A 476 9.69 15.83 -9.52
C LEU A 476 9.40 15.51 -11.00
N ASP A 477 10.32 14.89 -11.73
CA ASP A 477 10.13 14.59 -13.15
C ASP A 477 8.90 13.68 -13.38
N LYS A 478 8.56 12.83 -12.41
CA LYS A 478 7.35 11.99 -12.41
C LYS A 478 6.03 12.77 -12.55
N LEU A 479 6.01 14.06 -12.19
CA LEU A 479 4.85 14.93 -12.43
C LEU A 479 4.60 15.09 -13.94
N CYS A 480 5.64 15.28 -14.74
CA CYS A 480 5.50 15.42 -16.19
C CYS A 480 5.02 14.12 -16.84
N TRP A 481 5.49 12.98 -16.37
CA TRP A 481 4.99 11.69 -16.86
C TRP A 481 3.54 11.41 -16.46
N LEU A 482 3.15 11.78 -15.24
CA LEU A 482 1.76 11.70 -14.78
C LEU A 482 0.84 12.61 -15.61
N LEU A 483 1.27 13.84 -15.88
CA LEU A 483 0.51 14.79 -16.70
C LEU A 483 0.44 14.34 -18.16
N TRP A 484 1.47 13.70 -18.70
CA TRP A 484 1.37 13.04 -20.00
C TRP A 484 0.34 11.91 -19.96
N ALA A 485 0.36 11.06 -18.95
CA ALA A 485 -0.64 10.01 -18.80
C ALA A 485 -2.06 10.58 -18.70
N GLU A 486 -2.25 11.67 -17.97
CA GLU A 486 -3.52 12.38 -17.87
C GLU A 486 -3.98 12.87 -19.26
N GLY A 487 -3.14 13.56 -20.01
CA GLY A 487 -3.45 14.03 -21.36
C GLY A 487 -3.76 12.87 -22.34
N ARG A 488 -3.14 11.69 -22.12
CA ARG A 488 -3.48 10.46 -22.87
C ARG A 488 -4.91 9.98 -22.56
N THR A 489 -5.35 10.07 -21.30
CA THR A 489 -6.74 9.69 -20.96
C THR A 489 -7.75 10.62 -21.63
N GLN A 490 -7.38 11.87 -21.85
CA GLN A 490 -8.18 12.94 -22.46
C GLN A 490 -7.99 13.07 -23.99
N LYS A 491 -7.12 12.23 -24.59
CA LYS A 491 -6.77 12.25 -26.03
C LYS A 491 -6.11 13.57 -26.48
N GLU A 492 -5.42 14.27 -25.56
CA GLU A 492 -4.71 15.52 -25.87
C GLU A 492 -3.29 15.27 -26.43
N PHE A 493 -2.70 14.14 -26.11
CA PHE A 493 -1.38 13.74 -26.60
C PHE A 493 -1.46 12.51 -27.49
N ASP A 494 -0.63 12.48 -28.51
CA ASP A 494 -0.32 11.26 -29.26
C ASP A 494 0.80 10.47 -28.57
N ALA A 495 1.09 9.29 -29.09
CA ALA A 495 2.16 8.45 -28.59
C ALA A 495 2.84 7.65 -29.70
N ILE A 496 4.05 7.17 -29.44
CA ILE A 496 4.82 6.31 -30.33
C ILE A 496 4.56 4.85 -29.92
N LYS A 497 4.13 4.03 -30.85
CA LYS A 497 3.90 2.60 -30.61
C LYS A 497 5.22 1.84 -30.63
N THR A 498 5.45 1.05 -29.58
CA THR A 498 6.64 0.18 -29.43
C THR A 498 6.21 -1.26 -29.11
N PRO A 499 7.11 -2.23 -29.14
CA PRO A 499 6.81 -3.61 -28.71
C PRO A 499 6.31 -3.74 -27.27
N ILE A 500 6.64 -2.80 -26.37
CA ILE A 500 6.32 -2.86 -24.95
C ILE A 500 5.14 -1.96 -24.55
N GLY A 501 4.54 -1.24 -25.49
CA GLY A 501 3.46 -0.29 -25.26
C GLY A 501 3.68 1.04 -25.99
N MET A 502 2.97 2.08 -25.56
CA MET A 502 3.03 3.40 -26.17
C MET A 502 3.93 4.31 -25.32
N ILE A 503 4.86 5.02 -25.93
CA ILE A 503 5.75 5.98 -25.24
C ILE A 503 5.44 7.42 -25.64
N PRO A 504 5.76 8.41 -24.78
CA PRO A 504 5.56 9.83 -25.09
C PRO A 504 6.34 10.30 -26.34
N LYS A 505 5.80 11.28 -27.05
CA LYS A 505 6.57 12.05 -28.02
C LYS A 505 7.44 13.08 -27.29
N TYR A 506 8.66 13.30 -27.75
CA TYR A 506 9.61 14.26 -27.16
C TYR A 506 9.00 15.66 -26.97
N LYS A 507 8.31 16.17 -28.01
CA LYS A 507 7.69 17.51 -27.97
C LYS A 507 6.75 17.69 -26.79
N ASP A 508 5.97 16.66 -26.46
CA ASP A 508 4.97 16.72 -25.38
C ASP A 508 5.68 16.79 -24.03
N LEU A 509 6.68 15.93 -23.80
CA LEU A 509 7.46 15.98 -22.57
C LEU A 509 8.23 17.28 -22.43
N LYS A 510 8.91 17.76 -23.48
CA LYS A 510 9.64 19.03 -23.47
C LYS A 510 8.74 20.19 -23.01
N ASN A 511 7.51 20.25 -23.52
CA ASN A 511 6.54 21.27 -23.14
C ASN A 511 6.13 21.12 -21.67
N LEU A 512 5.82 19.92 -21.20
CA LEU A 512 5.43 19.64 -19.81
C LEU A 512 6.56 19.99 -18.84
N PHE A 513 7.80 19.58 -19.11
CA PHE A 513 8.96 19.93 -18.28
C PHE A 513 9.18 21.44 -18.18
N LYS A 514 9.07 22.15 -19.31
CA LYS A 514 9.18 23.61 -19.33
C LYS A 514 8.07 24.29 -18.57
N GLU A 515 6.81 23.84 -18.76
CA GLU A 515 5.63 24.46 -18.16
C GLU A 515 5.57 24.24 -16.64
N TYR A 516 5.72 23.00 -16.19
CA TYR A 516 5.49 22.62 -14.80
C TYR A 516 6.73 22.69 -13.91
N LEU A 517 7.89 22.31 -14.42
CA LEU A 517 9.12 22.26 -13.64
C LEU A 517 10.10 23.40 -13.93
N LYS A 518 9.82 24.24 -14.95
CA LYS A 518 10.74 25.28 -15.42
C LYS A 518 12.12 24.72 -15.77
N LYS A 519 12.16 23.49 -16.25
CA LYS A 519 13.34 22.70 -16.57
C LYS A 519 13.40 22.47 -18.07
N ASP A 520 14.58 22.65 -18.66
CA ASP A 520 14.83 22.21 -20.02
C ASP A 520 14.94 20.68 -20.04
N TYR A 521 14.25 20.07 -20.98
CA TYR A 521 14.30 18.64 -21.23
C TYR A 521 14.96 18.40 -22.57
N SER A 522 16.15 17.80 -22.53
CA SER A 522 16.99 17.65 -23.72
C SER A 522 16.64 16.43 -24.55
N GLU A 523 17.03 16.42 -25.84
CA GLU A 523 16.91 15.23 -26.68
C GLU A 523 17.80 14.08 -26.18
N ILE A 524 18.88 14.39 -25.49
CA ILE A 524 19.76 13.39 -24.86
C ILE A 524 19.01 12.70 -23.72
N ASP A 525 18.42 13.47 -22.80
CA ASP A 525 17.63 12.91 -21.68
C ASP A 525 16.51 12.01 -22.21
N TYR A 526 15.78 12.50 -23.22
CA TYR A 526 14.70 11.73 -23.85
C TYR A 526 15.21 10.43 -24.47
N THR A 527 16.32 10.50 -25.20
CA THR A 527 16.92 9.33 -25.85
C THR A 527 17.36 8.30 -24.81
N GLU A 528 18.08 8.71 -23.77
CA GLU A 528 18.52 7.80 -22.71
C GLU A 528 17.36 7.17 -21.95
N GLN A 529 16.32 7.95 -21.67
CA GLN A 529 15.15 7.47 -20.90
C GLN A 529 14.25 6.54 -21.71
N PHE A 530 14.05 6.79 -23.01
CA PHE A 530 13.07 6.08 -23.83
C PHE A 530 13.66 5.11 -24.87
N THR A 531 14.95 4.88 -24.84
CA THR A 531 15.59 3.83 -25.67
C THR A 531 15.03 2.46 -25.29
N ILE A 532 14.63 1.68 -26.30
CA ILE A 532 14.17 0.30 -26.16
C ILE A 532 15.36 -0.64 -26.07
N ARG A 533 15.59 -1.22 -24.91
CA ARG A 533 16.72 -2.09 -24.55
C ARG A 533 16.31 -3.55 -24.74
N ILE A 534 16.46 -4.07 -25.96
CA ILE A 534 15.86 -5.34 -26.41
C ILE A 534 16.36 -6.52 -25.58
N GLU A 535 17.68 -6.67 -25.44
CA GLU A 535 18.27 -7.77 -24.66
C GLU A 535 17.75 -7.81 -23.22
N LYS A 536 17.69 -6.65 -22.55
CA LYS A 536 17.19 -6.55 -21.18
C LYS A 536 15.70 -6.84 -21.06
N LEU A 537 14.92 -6.39 -22.04
CA LEU A 537 13.49 -6.66 -22.11
C LEU A 537 13.21 -8.15 -22.36
N LEU A 538 13.99 -8.81 -23.24
CA LEU A 538 13.89 -10.27 -23.45
C LEU A 538 14.24 -11.03 -22.17
N ALA A 539 15.31 -10.64 -21.48
CA ALA A 539 15.68 -11.23 -20.20
C ALA A 539 14.60 -11.01 -19.12
N LYS A 540 13.90 -9.86 -19.14
CA LYS A 540 12.74 -9.63 -18.27
C LYS A 540 11.61 -10.62 -18.59
N LEU A 541 11.28 -10.81 -19.87
CA LEU A 541 10.26 -11.79 -20.27
C LEU A 541 10.62 -13.22 -19.84
N ASP A 542 11.90 -13.60 -19.90
CA ASP A 542 12.35 -14.93 -19.46
C ASP A 542 12.17 -15.09 -17.93
N ARG A 543 12.43 -14.06 -17.13
CA ARG A 543 12.19 -14.09 -15.68
C ARG A 543 10.69 -14.19 -15.35
N ILE A 544 9.85 -13.45 -16.06
CA ILE A 544 8.38 -13.52 -15.93
C ILE A 544 7.90 -14.93 -16.26
N GLU A 545 8.28 -15.46 -17.41
CA GLU A 545 7.93 -16.81 -17.83
C GLU A 545 8.34 -17.87 -16.82
N LYS A 546 9.57 -17.78 -16.30
CA LYS A 546 10.10 -18.71 -15.27
C LYS A 546 9.28 -18.64 -13.98
N MET A 547 8.80 -17.49 -13.56
CA MET A 547 7.95 -17.34 -12.39
C MET A 547 6.57 -17.97 -12.64
N TYR A 548 5.91 -17.55 -13.72
CA TYR A 548 4.52 -17.91 -14.00
C TYR A 548 4.36 -19.38 -14.41
N ASN A 549 5.39 -20.04 -14.94
CA ASN A 549 5.37 -21.49 -15.19
C ASN A 549 5.26 -22.34 -13.90
N LYS A 550 5.48 -21.75 -12.74
CA LYS A 550 5.27 -22.42 -11.44
C LYS A 550 3.85 -22.24 -10.91
N GLU A 551 3.09 -21.34 -11.49
CA GLU A 551 1.74 -21.00 -11.08
C GLU A 551 0.72 -21.81 -11.87
N LYS A 552 -0.41 -22.14 -11.20
CA LYS A 552 -1.50 -22.88 -11.81
C LYS A 552 -2.52 -21.91 -12.43
N ASN A 553 -3.13 -22.37 -13.53
CA ASN A 553 -4.30 -21.70 -14.14
C ASN A 553 -4.04 -20.24 -14.55
N ILE A 554 -2.83 -19.92 -15.02
CA ILE A 554 -2.56 -18.61 -15.62
C ILE A 554 -3.34 -18.50 -16.92
N PRO A 555 -4.14 -17.41 -17.13
CA PRO A 555 -4.99 -17.26 -18.29
C PRO A 555 -4.22 -17.20 -19.62
N ASP A 556 -4.78 -17.77 -20.68
CA ASP A 556 -4.13 -17.85 -22.00
C ASP A 556 -3.73 -16.48 -22.57
N PHE A 557 -4.52 -15.41 -22.32
CA PHE A 557 -4.19 -14.09 -22.80
C PHE A 557 -2.83 -13.59 -22.30
N PHE A 558 -2.45 -13.96 -21.07
CA PHE A 558 -1.16 -13.59 -20.48
C PHE A 558 0.00 -14.19 -21.29
N TRP A 559 -0.08 -15.48 -21.62
CA TRP A 559 0.92 -16.18 -22.42
C TRP A 559 0.97 -15.67 -23.86
N ASN A 560 -0.19 -15.34 -24.44
CA ASN A 560 -0.29 -14.78 -25.79
C ASN A 560 0.42 -13.42 -25.85
N ILE A 561 0.20 -12.54 -24.87
CA ILE A 561 0.86 -11.22 -24.82
C ILE A 561 2.35 -11.38 -24.63
N LEU A 562 2.79 -12.23 -23.69
CA LEU A 562 4.21 -12.50 -23.42
C LEU A 562 4.92 -12.98 -24.71
N SER A 563 4.33 -13.95 -25.39
CA SER A 563 4.87 -14.51 -26.64
C SER A 563 4.90 -13.47 -27.75
N GLN A 564 3.82 -12.71 -27.94
CA GLN A 564 3.75 -11.67 -28.97
C GLN A 564 4.77 -10.55 -28.71
N GLN A 565 4.93 -10.13 -27.47
CA GLN A 565 5.91 -9.10 -27.11
C GLN A 565 7.35 -9.59 -27.39
N ARG A 566 7.64 -10.86 -27.13
CA ARG A 566 8.93 -11.49 -27.47
C ARG A 566 9.17 -11.48 -28.99
N VAL A 567 8.16 -11.83 -29.78
CA VAL A 567 8.24 -11.78 -31.24
C VAL A 567 8.50 -10.37 -31.74
N ASN A 568 7.71 -9.40 -31.25
CA ASN A 568 7.82 -7.99 -31.67
C ASN A 568 9.19 -7.40 -31.32
N LEU A 569 9.78 -7.75 -30.17
CA LEU A 569 11.13 -7.32 -29.78
C LEU A 569 12.19 -7.90 -30.71
N LYS A 570 12.12 -9.18 -31.05
CA LYS A 570 13.04 -9.83 -31.99
C LYS A 570 12.89 -9.29 -33.43
N GLU A 571 11.70 -8.94 -33.85
CA GLU A 571 11.46 -8.29 -35.14
C GLU A 571 12.08 -6.89 -35.18
N LEU A 572 11.94 -6.13 -34.09
CA LEU A 572 12.57 -4.80 -33.96
C LEU A 572 14.11 -4.91 -34.02
N GLU A 573 14.69 -5.89 -33.30
CA GLU A 573 16.11 -6.20 -33.35
C GLU A 573 16.58 -6.49 -34.78
N ARG A 574 15.89 -7.37 -35.50
CA ARG A 574 16.23 -7.73 -36.88
C ARG A 574 16.12 -6.54 -37.83
N LYS A 575 15.07 -5.71 -37.67
CA LYS A 575 14.83 -4.54 -38.53
C LYS A 575 15.97 -3.53 -38.45
N PHE A 576 16.51 -3.29 -37.27
CA PHE A 576 17.55 -2.28 -37.06
C PHE A 576 18.96 -2.87 -36.89
N ASN A 577 19.07 -4.19 -36.73
CA ASN A 577 20.32 -4.89 -36.43
C ASN A 577 21.06 -4.30 -35.21
N LYS A 578 20.30 -3.98 -34.13
CA LYS A 578 20.77 -3.34 -32.90
C LYS A 578 20.05 -3.90 -31.69
N GLN A 579 20.70 -3.84 -30.51
CA GLN A 579 20.11 -4.21 -29.20
C GLN A 579 19.44 -3.02 -28.47
N GLU A 580 19.83 -1.81 -28.81
CA GLU A 580 19.29 -0.57 -28.26
C GLU A 580 18.74 0.27 -29.41
N ILE A 581 17.42 0.50 -29.40
CA ILE A 581 16.73 1.26 -30.44
C ILE A 581 16.25 2.58 -29.86
N SER A 582 16.77 3.67 -30.40
CA SER A 582 16.37 5.02 -30.04
C SER A 582 14.89 5.27 -30.40
N PRO A 583 14.16 6.04 -29.57
CA PRO A 583 12.79 6.43 -29.90
C PRO A 583 12.69 7.18 -31.24
N TRP A 584 13.75 7.86 -31.66
CA TRP A 584 13.84 8.56 -32.95
C TRP A 584 13.88 7.63 -34.17
N GLU A 585 14.32 6.39 -33.99
CA GLU A 585 14.39 5.39 -35.05
C GLU A 585 13.03 4.68 -35.26
N ILE A 586 12.12 4.78 -34.28
CA ILE A 586 10.81 4.11 -34.31
C ILE A 586 9.74 5.00 -34.94
N ILE A 587 9.94 6.32 -34.95
CA ILE A 587 8.99 7.33 -35.47
C ILE A 587 8.78 7.19 -36.98
#